data_47fde5d6bae1572194ed8704bb1cd850
#
_entry.id   47fde5d6bae1572194ed8704bb1cd850
#
_cell.length_a   1.000
_cell.length_b   1.000
_cell.length_c   1.000
_cell.angle_alpha   90.00
_cell.angle_beta   90.00
_cell.angle_gamma   90.00
#
_symmetry.space_group_name_H-M   'P 1'
#
loop_
_entity.id
_entity.type
_entity.pdbx_description
1 polymer ?
#
loop_
_entity_poly.entity_id
_entity_poly.type
_entity_poly.pdbx_seq_one_letter_code
_entity_poly.pdbx_strand_id
1 'polypeptide(L)'
;MPKSDIQFEPITLTIPNPDLVVVKDDKPNWNLPDNRRRSFHNFQTTMRYSIGIRAPRVLPLTKRIDRRIGDMPEVRRITGTTYFSAMVVAQDATVLFEAYAPDFSPDQCHSMQSISKSAMNLVIGGLVENELIDLGKKVKHYLPKIGSGYAEATVQQVLDMDVINNFDENYDASYEHDTKVGAPVGYNREEIALGWRLPPEGEQQFSSREFAASLVSNNVVNTTGYTEYRSPNTDILGWIAETATGRSLIEFLIEIIEATGIEGTYHIGLDCDGIPQFAGGACMTARDMARYGLLFARNGKGISGNNVGSAQFIQETRNGRGTKGTKSQSYGYSNATFTNGRWLGHGGYGGQFMLADPDTGTAISFFSVLEDQHAFTDDYIPEITECFEDIIQLYSNN
;
A
#
# COMPACT_ATOMS: atom_id res chain seq x y z
N MET A 1 -27.62 -25.30 -17.93
CA MET A 1 -26.19 -25.52 -18.05
C MET A 1 -25.73 -26.23 -16.79
N PRO A 2 -25.00 -27.34 -16.85
CA PRO A 2 -24.55 -28.02 -15.65
C PRO A 2 -23.57 -27.11 -14.89
N LYS A 3 -23.81 -26.89 -13.59
CA LYS A 3 -22.86 -26.29 -12.70
C LYS A 3 -21.65 -27.23 -12.65
N SER A 4 -20.47 -26.74 -13.01
CA SER A 4 -19.23 -27.48 -12.80
C SER A 4 -18.97 -27.51 -11.31
N ASP A 5 -19.13 -28.68 -10.69
CA ASP A 5 -18.62 -28.97 -9.33
C ASP A 5 -17.09 -29.08 -9.37
N ILE A 6 -16.40 -28.02 -9.76
CA ILE A 6 -14.97 -27.90 -9.52
C ILE A 6 -14.86 -27.41 -8.07
N GLN A 7 -14.74 -28.34 -7.14
CA GLN A 7 -14.19 -28.03 -5.82
C GLN A 7 -12.72 -27.66 -6.03
N PHE A 8 -12.41 -26.34 -5.96
CA PHE A 8 -11.04 -25.94 -5.74
C PHE A 8 -10.67 -26.42 -4.35
N GLU A 9 -9.79 -27.39 -4.26
CA GLU A 9 -9.09 -27.62 -3.00
C GLU A 9 -8.40 -26.30 -2.63
N PRO A 10 -8.45 -25.87 -1.35
CA PRO A 10 -7.70 -24.69 -0.95
C PRO A 10 -6.26 -24.87 -1.42
N ILE A 11 -5.73 -23.89 -2.14
CA ILE A 11 -4.32 -23.88 -2.55
C ILE A 11 -3.53 -23.97 -1.25
N THR A 12 -3.14 -25.17 -0.87
CA THR A 12 -2.12 -25.36 0.14
C THR A 12 -0.91 -24.67 -0.45
N LEU A 13 -0.54 -23.54 0.15
CA LEU A 13 0.69 -22.85 -0.20
C LEU A 13 1.79 -23.88 -0.15
N THR A 14 2.26 -24.23 -1.33
CA THR A 14 3.38 -25.16 -1.45
C THR A 14 4.55 -24.51 -0.72
N ILE A 15 5.19 -25.25 0.17
CA ILE A 15 6.45 -24.84 0.77
C ILE A 15 7.32 -24.31 -0.37
N PRO A 16 7.81 -23.07 -0.31
CA PRO A 16 8.62 -22.50 -1.37
C PRO A 16 9.81 -23.42 -1.66
N ASN A 17 10.09 -23.63 -2.93
CA ASN A 17 11.26 -24.41 -3.30
C ASN A 17 12.52 -23.76 -2.69
N PRO A 18 13.24 -24.43 -1.77
CA PRO A 18 14.40 -23.84 -1.10
C PRO A 18 15.51 -23.43 -2.07
N ASP A 19 15.58 -24.05 -3.25
CA ASP A 19 16.56 -23.69 -4.29
C ASP A 19 16.25 -22.35 -4.97
N LEU A 20 15.01 -21.87 -4.85
CA LEU A 20 14.56 -20.57 -5.41
C LEU A 20 14.49 -19.47 -4.34
N VAL A 21 14.76 -19.80 -3.09
CA VAL A 21 14.72 -18.82 -1.99
C VAL A 21 15.99 -17.97 -2.00
N VAL A 22 15.84 -16.67 -1.86
CA VAL A 22 16.96 -15.76 -1.58
C VAL A 22 17.51 -16.11 -0.18
N VAL A 23 18.64 -16.78 -0.15
CA VAL A 23 19.27 -17.28 1.10
C VAL A 23 20.32 -16.32 1.64
N LYS A 24 20.73 -15.35 0.83
CA LYS A 24 21.73 -14.35 1.21
C LYS A 24 21.03 -13.07 1.59
N ASP A 25 21.29 -12.59 2.79
CA ASP A 25 20.73 -11.32 3.24
C ASP A 25 21.51 -10.15 2.62
N ASP A 26 21.08 -9.73 1.45
CA ASP A 26 21.59 -8.50 0.82
C ASP A 26 20.89 -7.24 1.37
N LYS A 27 19.93 -7.41 2.26
CA LYS A 27 19.04 -6.35 2.72
C LYS A 27 19.61 -5.39 3.75
N PRO A 28 20.62 -5.70 4.57
CA PRO A 28 21.30 -4.65 5.31
C PRO A 28 21.72 -3.47 4.43
N ASN A 29 21.92 -3.73 3.12
CA ASN A 29 22.43 -2.72 2.18
C ASN A 29 21.37 -2.20 1.18
N TRP A 30 20.24 -2.88 0.99
CA TRP A 30 19.29 -2.52 -0.08
C TRP A 30 18.67 -1.14 0.12
N ASN A 31 18.47 -0.74 1.36
CA ASN A 31 17.79 0.49 1.76
C ASN A 31 18.78 1.59 2.21
N LEU A 32 20.07 1.39 2.06
CA LEU A 32 21.04 2.46 2.29
C LEU A 32 20.85 3.56 1.24
N PRO A 33 21.09 4.83 1.58
CA PRO A 33 20.90 5.95 0.66
C PRO A 33 21.48 5.71 -0.73
N ASP A 34 22.74 5.32 -0.83
CA ASP A 34 23.44 5.10 -2.12
C ASP A 34 22.88 3.93 -2.95
N ASN A 35 22.20 2.98 -2.34
CA ASN A 35 21.67 1.78 -3.00
C ASN A 35 20.16 1.87 -3.26
N ARG A 36 19.45 2.66 -2.48
CA ARG A 36 17.98 2.68 -2.40
C ARG A 36 17.33 2.88 -3.75
N ARG A 37 17.80 3.83 -4.56
CA ARG A 37 17.24 4.09 -5.89
C ARG A 37 17.22 2.83 -6.76
N ARG A 38 18.34 2.13 -6.88
CA ARG A 38 18.43 0.91 -7.66
C ARG A 38 17.57 -0.22 -7.08
N SER A 39 17.53 -0.31 -5.75
CA SER A 39 16.74 -1.32 -5.06
C SER A 39 15.23 -1.08 -5.26
N PHE A 40 14.78 0.17 -5.23
CA PHE A 40 13.36 0.51 -5.46
C PHE A 40 12.93 0.28 -6.91
N HIS A 41 13.82 0.51 -7.89
CA HIS A 41 13.57 0.19 -9.30
C HIS A 41 13.53 -1.32 -9.59
N ASN A 42 13.98 -2.16 -8.66
CA ASN A 42 14.06 -3.61 -8.79
C ASN A 42 13.56 -4.34 -7.54
N PHE A 43 12.66 -3.73 -6.78
CA PHE A 43 12.25 -4.22 -5.48
C PHE A 43 11.67 -5.64 -5.52
N GLN A 44 10.97 -6.01 -6.61
CA GLN A 44 10.46 -7.36 -6.83
C GLN A 44 11.56 -8.44 -6.84
N THR A 45 12.82 -8.07 -7.10
CA THR A 45 13.95 -9.00 -7.09
C THR A 45 14.61 -9.14 -5.72
N THR A 46 14.27 -8.27 -4.76
CA THR A 46 14.83 -8.29 -3.40
C THR A 46 14.01 -9.12 -2.42
N MET A 47 12.81 -9.52 -2.81
CA MET A 47 11.90 -10.29 -1.97
C MET A 47 12.28 -11.78 -1.97
N ARG A 48 12.26 -12.42 -0.79
CA ARG A 48 12.53 -13.85 -0.67
C ARG A 48 11.47 -14.70 -1.37
N TYR A 49 10.22 -14.29 -1.25
CA TYR A 49 9.07 -14.89 -1.91
C TYR A 49 8.26 -13.81 -2.58
N SER A 50 7.77 -14.04 -3.76
CA SER A 50 6.91 -13.09 -4.45
C SER A 50 6.03 -13.79 -5.47
N ILE A 51 4.91 -13.16 -5.81
CA ILE A 51 4.05 -13.56 -6.93
C ILE A 51 3.90 -12.40 -7.89
N GLY A 52 3.66 -12.72 -9.17
CA GLY A 52 3.32 -11.76 -10.21
C GLY A 52 1.90 -12.05 -10.74
N ILE A 53 1.06 -11.03 -10.79
CA ILE A 53 -0.33 -11.11 -11.26
C ILE A 53 -0.50 -10.19 -12.46
N ARG A 54 -1.20 -10.64 -13.49
CA ARG A 54 -1.56 -9.86 -14.68
C ARG A 54 -3.07 -9.82 -14.86
N ALA A 55 -3.57 -8.69 -15.32
CA ALA A 55 -4.97 -8.60 -15.69
C ALA A 55 -5.23 -9.33 -17.02
N PRO A 56 -6.34 -10.09 -17.16
CA PRO A 56 -6.72 -10.74 -18.41
C PRO A 56 -7.20 -9.73 -19.47
N ARG A 57 -7.62 -8.55 -19.04
CA ARG A 57 -7.99 -7.41 -19.88
C ARG A 57 -7.30 -6.16 -19.38
N VAL A 58 -6.83 -5.36 -20.31
CA VAL A 58 -6.13 -4.10 -20.03
C VAL A 58 -7.08 -2.93 -20.20
N LEU A 59 -7.03 -1.94 -19.30
CA LEU A 59 -7.61 -0.63 -19.52
C LEU A 59 -6.74 0.12 -20.54
N PRO A 60 -7.18 0.27 -21.80
CA PRO A 60 -6.38 0.98 -22.79
C PRO A 60 -6.29 2.46 -22.39
N LEU A 61 -5.08 2.97 -22.26
CA LEU A 61 -4.84 4.40 -22.02
C LEU A 61 -4.54 5.10 -23.33
N THR A 62 -5.39 6.03 -23.73
CA THR A 62 -5.10 6.93 -24.85
C THR A 62 -4.25 8.09 -24.38
N LYS A 63 -3.42 8.66 -25.28
CA LYS A 63 -2.60 9.82 -24.93
C LYS A 63 -3.19 11.09 -25.52
N ARG A 64 -3.45 12.06 -24.66
CA ARG A 64 -3.87 13.41 -25.02
C ARG A 64 -3.17 14.41 -24.08
N ILE A 65 -1.90 14.62 -24.34
CA ILE A 65 -1.04 15.42 -23.47
C ILE A 65 -1.57 16.85 -23.33
N ASP A 66 -1.79 17.25 -22.09
CA ASP A 66 -2.15 18.61 -21.70
C ASP A 66 -0.87 19.37 -21.32
N ARG A 67 -0.46 20.28 -22.20
CA ARG A 67 0.77 21.05 -21.97
C ARG A 67 0.72 21.92 -20.72
N ARG A 68 -0.49 22.30 -20.26
CA ARG A 68 -0.63 23.11 -19.04
C ARG A 68 0.03 22.44 -17.84
N ILE A 69 -0.08 21.11 -17.71
CA ILE A 69 0.58 20.35 -16.62
C ILE A 69 2.10 20.48 -16.72
N GLY A 70 2.69 20.19 -17.89
CA GLY A 70 4.13 20.27 -18.08
C GLY A 70 4.70 21.69 -18.02
N ASP A 71 3.85 22.70 -18.15
CA ASP A 71 4.25 24.11 -18.04
C ASP A 71 4.19 24.65 -16.60
N MET A 72 3.57 23.91 -15.66
CA MET A 72 3.53 24.28 -14.24
C MET A 72 4.94 24.29 -13.64
N PRO A 73 5.35 25.37 -12.96
CA PRO A 73 6.67 25.43 -12.32
C PRO A 73 6.88 24.31 -11.30
N GLU A 74 5.85 23.95 -10.53
CA GLU A 74 5.83 22.92 -9.51
C GLU A 74 6.10 21.54 -10.14
N VAL A 75 5.43 21.20 -11.23
CA VAL A 75 5.64 19.95 -11.98
C VAL A 75 7.08 19.87 -12.50
N ARG A 76 7.59 20.97 -13.09
CA ARG A 76 8.99 21.03 -13.55
C ARG A 76 9.97 20.83 -12.40
N ARG A 77 9.68 21.42 -11.23
CA ARG A 77 10.52 21.30 -10.05
C ARG A 77 10.57 19.85 -9.56
N ILE A 78 9.44 19.21 -9.29
CA ILE A 78 9.41 17.84 -8.76
C ILE A 78 9.91 16.78 -9.74
N THR A 79 9.68 16.97 -11.05
CA THR A 79 10.17 16.05 -12.10
C THR A 79 11.62 16.33 -12.52
N GLY A 80 12.19 17.45 -12.11
CA GLY A 80 13.58 17.82 -12.38
C GLY A 80 14.59 17.42 -11.28
N THR A 81 14.13 16.76 -10.21
CA THR A 81 15.00 16.35 -9.09
C THR A 81 15.79 15.08 -9.43
N THR A 82 16.93 14.90 -8.75
CA THR A 82 17.76 13.69 -8.92
C THR A 82 17.10 12.42 -8.40
N TYR A 83 16.18 12.55 -7.47
CA TYR A 83 15.42 11.43 -6.90
C TYR A 83 14.12 11.10 -7.65
N PHE A 84 13.74 11.89 -8.64
CA PHE A 84 12.57 11.61 -9.49
C PHE A 84 12.76 10.31 -10.30
N SER A 85 11.70 9.51 -10.42
CA SER A 85 11.67 8.31 -11.27
C SER A 85 10.62 8.39 -12.36
N ALA A 86 9.35 8.64 -12.01
CA ALA A 86 8.27 8.73 -12.98
C ALA A 86 7.07 9.50 -12.43
N MET A 87 6.32 10.13 -13.32
CA MET A 87 5.01 10.73 -13.03
C MET A 87 4.05 10.47 -14.17
N VAL A 88 2.82 10.04 -13.85
CA VAL A 88 1.73 9.89 -14.82
C VAL A 88 0.47 10.55 -14.25
N VAL A 89 -0.15 11.42 -15.04
CA VAL A 89 -1.47 11.99 -14.76
C VAL A 89 -2.44 11.41 -15.77
N ALA A 90 -3.49 10.78 -15.29
CA ALA A 90 -4.54 10.20 -16.12
C ALA A 90 -5.92 10.69 -15.66
N GLN A 91 -6.83 10.94 -16.60
CA GLN A 91 -8.23 11.23 -16.35
C GLN A 91 -9.08 10.25 -17.15
N ASP A 92 -10.03 9.60 -16.50
CA ASP A 92 -10.81 8.49 -17.07
C ASP A 92 -9.90 7.37 -17.65
N ALA A 93 -9.68 7.36 -18.96
CA ALA A 93 -8.76 6.43 -19.63
C ALA A 93 -7.76 7.20 -20.53
N THR A 94 -7.48 8.45 -20.20
CA THR A 94 -6.62 9.34 -21.00
C THR A 94 -5.41 9.78 -20.19
N VAL A 95 -4.21 9.51 -20.69
CA VAL A 95 -2.97 10.08 -20.15
C VAL A 95 -2.86 11.53 -20.58
N LEU A 96 -2.87 12.42 -19.59
CA LEU A 96 -2.76 13.87 -19.78
C LEU A 96 -1.32 14.37 -19.65
N PHE A 97 -0.51 13.63 -18.86
CA PHE A 97 0.90 13.94 -18.67
C PHE A 97 1.65 12.66 -18.30
N GLU A 98 2.86 12.50 -18.78
CA GLU A 98 3.81 11.51 -18.32
C GLU A 98 5.25 12.01 -18.46
N ALA A 99 6.06 11.73 -17.48
CA ALA A 99 7.50 12.00 -17.45
C ALA A 99 8.25 10.86 -16.78
N TYR A 100 9.46 10.61 -17.21
CA TYR A 100 10.34 9.55 -16.73
C TYR A 100 11.76 10.08 -16.58
N ALA A 101 12.43 9.66 -15.52
CA ALA A 101 13.86 9.92 -15.35
C ALA A 101 14.68 9.19 -16.43
N PRO A 102 15.89 9.67 -16.77
CA PRO A 102 16.72 9.04 -17.80
C PRO A 102 17.11 7.59 -17.53
N ASP A 103 17.13 7.19 -16.26
CA ASP A 103 17.45 5.83 -15.79
C ASP A 103 16.22 4.97 -15.48
N PHE A 104 15.01 5.43 -15.87
CA PHE A 104 13.77 4.74 -15.62
C PHE A 104 12.87 4.71 -16.85
N SER A 105 12.32 3.54 -17.21
CA SER A 105 11.48 3.37 -18.40
C SER A 105 9.99 3.23 -18.05
N PRO A 106 9.09 3.53 -19.01
CA PRO A 106 7.65 3.36 -18.82
C PRO A 106 7.21 1.94 -18.47
N ASP A 107 7.99 0.94 -18.87
CA ASP A 107 7.67 -0.48 -18.69
C ASP A 107 8.38 -1.08 -17.47
N GLN A 108 9.17 -0.28 -16.77
CA GLN A 108 9.88 -0.72 -15.57
C GLN A 108 8.98 -0.64 -14.34
N CYS A 109 9.01 -1.69 -13.52
CA CYS A 109 8.35 -1.68 -12.23
C CYS A 109 9.10 -0.80 -11.22
N HIS A 110 8.36 -0.23 -10.31
CA HIS A 110 8.88 0.51 -9.16
C HIS A 110 8.19 0.03 -7.88
N SER A 111 8.90 0.08 -6.77
CA SER A 111 8.29 -0.19 -5.47
C SER A 111 7.18 0.81 -5.16
N MET A 112 6.03 0.32 -4.73
CA MET A 112 4.92 1.15 -4.27
C MET A 112 5.04 1.50 -2.79
N GLN A 113 5.79 0.69 -2.05
CA GLN A 113 5.85 0.78 -0.60
C GLN A 113 4.44 0.86 0.01
N SER A 114 4.22 1.71 0.96
CA SER A 114 2.96 1.83 1.70
C SER A 114 1.72 2.18 0.87
N ILE A 115 1.86 2.58 -0.40
CA ILE A 115 0.70 2.68 -1.31
C ILE A 115 -0.04 1.34 -1.40
N SER A 116 0.66 0.23 -1.20
CA SER A 116 0.08 -1.13 -1.16
C SER A 116 -1.05 -1.27 -0.13
N LYS A 117 -0.99 -0.53 0.99
CA LYS A 117 -1.98 -0.54 2.07
C LYS A 117 -3.38 -0.12 1.59
N SER A 118 -3.44 0.75 0.57
CA SER A 118 -4.71 1.25 0.04
C SER A 118 -5.61 0.14 -0.53
N ALA A 119 -5.08 -1.03 -0.86
CA ALA A 119 -5.87 -2.19 -1.25
C ALA A 119 -6.85 -2.62 -0.14
N MET A 120 -6.53 -2.39 1.13
CA MET A 120 -7.43 -2.71 2.24
C MET A 120 -8.68 -1.81 2.28
N ASN A 121 -8.64 -0.61 1.71
CA ASN A 121 -9.85 0.20 1.50
C ASN A 121 -10.87 -0.55 0.63
N LEU A 122 -10.40 -1.12 -0.46
CA LEU A 122 -11.24 -1.87 -1.40
C LEU A 122 -11.73 -3.19 -0.77
N VAL A 123 -10.81 -3.96 -0.19
CA VAL A 123 -11.14 -5.27 0.41
C VAL A 123 -12.14 -5.11 1.55
N ILE A 124 -11.79 -4.32 2.57
CA ILE A 124 -12.66 -4.16 3.74
C ILE A 124 -13.95 -3.43 3.37
N GLY A 125 -13.89 -2.39 2.52
CA GLY A 125 -15.07 -1.68 2.05
C GLY A 125 -16.09 -2.59 1.36
N GLY A 126 -15.64 -3.51 0.51
CA GLY A 126 -16.50 -4.50 -0.12
C GLY A 126 -17.09 -5.49 0.88
N LEU A 127 -16.34 -5.90 1.90
CA LEU A 127 -16.82 -6.81 2.94
C LEU A 127 -17.80 -6.13 3.90
N VAL A 128 -17.65 -4.85 4.17
CA VAL A 128 -18.59 -4.04 4.95
C VAL A 128 -19.92 -3.88 4.20
N GLU A 129 -19.87 -3.56 2.89
CA GLU A 129 -21.08 -3.43 2.05
C GLU A 129 -21.88 -4.73 2.00
N ASN A 130 -21.20 -5.88 2.04
CA ASN A 130 -21.83 -7.20 2.06
C ASN A 130 -22.14 -7.72 3.48
N GLU A 131 -22.06 -6.88 4.50
CA GLU A 131 -22.36 -7.21 5.90
C GLU A 131 -21.51 -8.37 6.48
N LEU A 132 -20.34 -8.66 5.89
CA LEU A 132 -19.41 -9.69 6.35
C LEU A 132 -18.46 -9.18 7.42
N ILE A 133 -18.22 -7.87 7.46
CA ILE A 133 -17.42 -7.20 8.47
C ILE A 133 -18.20 -6.03 9.06
N ASP A 134 -18.25 -5.96 10.39
CA ASP A 134 -18.75 -4.84 11.17
C ASP A 134 -17.56 -4.06 11.74
N LEU A 135 -17.40 -2.82 11.32
CA LEU A 135 -16.29 -1.94 11.73
C LEU A 135 -16.27 -1.63 13.23
N GLY A 136 -17.43 -1.68 13.90
CA GLY A 136 -17.57 -1.47 15.34
C GLY A 136 -17.15 -2.69 16.17
N LYS A 137 -17.01 -3.87 15.57
CA LYS A 137 -16.54 -5.05 16.28
C LYS A 137 -15.06 -4.96 16.63
N LYS A 138 -14.72 -5.54 17.77
CA LYS A 138 -13.32 -5.65 18.19
C LYS A 138 -12.59 -6.69 17.35
N VAL A 139 -11.29 -6.49 17.13
CA VAL A 139 -10.41 -7.42 16.40
C VAL A 139 -10.53 -8.84 16.96
N LYS A 140 -10.57 -9.01 18.29
CA LYS A 140 -10.73 -10.33 18.93
C LYS A 140 -12.03 -11.07 18.57
N HIS A 141 -13.04 -10.37 18.03
CA HIS A 141 -14.27 -11.01 17.53
C HIS A 141 -13.98 -11.89 16.32
N TYR A 142 -13.10 -11.42 15.42
CA TYR A 142 -12.67 -12.14 14.22
C TYR A 142 -11.45 -13.01 14.49
N LEU A 143 -10.52 -12.54 15.32
CA LEU A 143 -9.26 -13.17 15.65
C LEU A 143 -9.15 -13.45 17.16
N PRO A 144 -9.80 -14.50 17.67
CA PRO A 144 -9.91 -14.74 19.14
C PRO A 144 -8.56 -14.96 19.85
N LYS A 145 -7.50 -15.31 19.11
CA LYS A 145 -6.17 -15.57 19.65
C LYS A 145 -5.19 -14.42 19.46
N ILE A 146 -5.66 -13.26 18.98
CA ILE A 146 -4.80 -12.09 18.75
C ILE A 146 -4.25 -11.56 20.07
N GLY A 147 -3.02 -11.03 20.05
CA GLY A 147 -2.38 -10.41 21.20
C GLY A 147 -3.08 -9.16 21.70
N SER A 148 -2.75 -8.74 22.94
CA SER A 148 -3.36 -7.57 23.58
C SER A 148 -3.11 -6.26 22.82
N GLY A 149 -2.12 -6.22 21.92
CA GLY A 149 -1.83 -5.06 21.08
C GLY A 149 -2.96 -4.67 20.11
N TYR A 150 -3.89 -5.61 19.83
CA TYR A 150 -5.03 -5.38 18.93
C TYR A 150 -6.37 -5.86 19.48
N ALA A 151 -6.38 -6.76 20.46
CA ALA A 151 -7.59 -7.49 20.86
C ALA A 151 -8.79 -6.58 21.17
N GLU A 152 -8.57 -5.46 21.81
CA GLU A 152 -9.61 -4.52 22.24
C GLU A 152 -9.87 -3.38 21.24
N ALA A 153 -9.04 -3.24 20.21
CA ALA A 153 -9.27 -2.26 19.15
C ALA A 153 -10.45 -2.69 18.27
N THR A 154 -11.22 -1.74 17.77
CA THR A 154 -12.22 -1.98 16.74
C THR A 154 -11.57 -2.12 15.36
N VAL A 155 -12.25 -2.76 14.41
CA VAL A 155 -11.77 -2.83 13.02
C VAL A 155 -11.60 -1.43 12.44
N GLN A 156 -12.50 -0.48 12.77
CA GLN A 156 -12.39 0.91 12.34
C GLN A 156 -11.10 1.56 12.86
N GLN A 157 -10.76 1.38 14.14
CA GLN A 157 -9.52 1.93 14.69
C GLN A 157 -8.28 1.39 13.97
N VAL A 158 -8.28 0.10 13.61
CA VAL A 158 -7.17 -0.48 12.84
C VAL A 158 -7.09 0.13 11.42
N LEU A 159 -8.24 0.32 10.76
CA LEU A 159 -8.33 0.97 9.44
C LEU A 159 -7.83 2.41 9.45
N ASP A 160 -8.06 3.13 10.54
CA ASP A 160 -7.75 4.55 10.66
C ASP A 160 -6.36 4.81 11.27
N MET A 161 -5.54 3.79 11.47
CA MET A 161 -4.26 3.92 12.18
C MET A 161 -4.42 4.58 13.56
N ASP A 162 -5.46 4.13 14.31
CA ASP A 162 -5.89 4.69 15.60
C ASP A 162 -5.70 3.69 16.75
N VAL A 163 -4.58 2.95 16.72
CA VAL A 163 -4.27 1.90 17.72
C VAL A 163 -2.92 2.15 18.35
N ILE A 164 -2.86 2.06 19.69
CA ILE A 164 -1.61 2.13 20.46
C ILE A 164 -1.18 0.74 20.91
N ASN A 165 0.03 0.35 20.56
CA ASN A 165 0.69 -0.86 21.05
C ASN A 165 2.21 -0.64 21.16
N ASN A 166 2.96 -1.68 21.49
CA ASN A 166 4.41 -1.60 21.72
C ASN A 166 5.27 -1.63 20.44
N PHE A 167 4.66 -1.57 19.27
CA PHE A 167 5.39 -1.45 18.00
C PHE A 167 5.73 0.01 17.74
N ASP A 168 6.96 0.25 17.32
CA ASP A 168 7.46 1.55 16.88
C ASP A 168 7.94 1.45 15.43
N GLU A 169 7.26 2.16 14.52
CA GLU A 169 7.61 2.22 13.11
C GLU A 169 8.71 3.27 12.85
N ASN A 170 9.81 3.14 13.57
CA ASN A 170 10.98 4.00 13.43
C ASN A 170 11.94 3.40 12.39
N TYR A 171 11.99 4.01 11.20
CA TYR A 171 12.86 3.57 10.10
C TYR A 171 14.35 3.86 10.34
N ASP A 172 14.68 4.71 11.32
CA ASP A 172 16.05 5.09 11.67
C ASP A 172 16.66 4.20 12.74
N ALA A 173 15.86 3.34 13.37
CA ALA A 173 16.36 2.40 14.36
C ALA A 173 17.35 1.42 13.73
N SER A 174 18.46 1.17 14.43
CA SER A 174 19.44 0.20 13.92
C SER A 174 18.87 -1.21 13.95
N TYR A 175 19.19 -2.01 12.94
CA TYR A 175 18.82 -3.42 12.87
C TYR A 175 19.24 -4.21 14.12
N GLU A 176 20.46 -3.96 14.62
CA GLU A 176 20.96 -4.61 15.82
C GLU A 176 20.15 -4.25 17.07
N HIS A 177 19.66 -3.02 17.17
CA HIS A 177 18.81 -2.58 18.27
C HIS A 177 17.47 -3.31 18.24
N ASP A 178 16.77 -3.27 17.10
CA ASP A 178 15.41 -3.77 16.96
C ASP A 178 15.31 -5.28 16.97
N THR A 179 16.39 -5.98 16.64
CA THR A 179 16.45 -7.44 16.61
C THR A 179 17.04 -8.07 17.86
N LYS A 180 17.56 -7.26 18.78
CA LYS A 180 18.10 -7.74 20.06
C LYS A 180 16.99 -8.28 20.95
N VAL A 181 17.22 -9.45 21.55
CA VAL A 181 16.28 -10.05 22.51
C VAL A 181 15.99 -9.06 23.66
N GLY A 182 14.70 -8.78 23.89
CA GLY A 182 14.25 -7.84 24.92
C GLY A 182 14.28 -6.35 24.51
N ALA A 183 14.67 -6.02 23.28
CA ALA A 183 14.52 -4.68 22.74
C ALA A 183 13.03 -4.31 22.51
N PRO A 184 12.68 -3.03 22.39
CA PRO A 184 11.39 -2.60 21.86
C PRO A 184 11.12 -3.25 20.51
N VAL A 185 9.85 -3.51 20.19
CA VAL A 185 9.47 -4.09 18.90
C VAL A 185 9.53 -3.01 17.84
N GLY A 186 10.58 -3.04 17.01
CA GLY A 186 10.84 -2.03 16.00
C GLY A 186 10.60 -2.54 14.58
N TYR A 187 10.73 -1.64 13.61
CA TYR A 187 10.45 -1.85 12.20
C TYR A 187 11.33 -2.95 11.57
N ASN A 188 12.59 -3.08 11.99
CA ASN A 188 13.46 -4.15 11.49
C ASN A 188 12.94 -5.56 11.82
N ARG A 189 12.21 -5.72 12.94
CA ARG A 189 11.53 -6.99 13.28
C ARG A 189 10.36 -7.27 12.33
N GLU A 190 9.63 -6.24 11.92
CA GLU A 190 8.58 -6.37 10.91
C GLU A 190 9.19 -6.75 9.55
N GLU A 191 10.32 -6.17 9.14
CA GLU A 191 11.00 -6.55 7.89
C GLU A 191 11.40 -8.04 7.85
N ILE A 192 11.73 -8.63 9.01
CA ILE A 192 11.94 -10.07 9.12
C ILE A 192 10.63 -10.82 8.89
N ALA A 193 9.55 -10.38 9.52
CA ALA A 193 8.22 -10.98 9.36
C ALA A 193 7.73 -10.92 7.91
N LEU A 194 7.96 -9.79 7.25
CA LEU A 194 7.67 -9.60 5.83
C LEU A 194 8.62 -10.40 4.89
N GLY A 195 9.65 -11.06 5.41
CA GLY A 195 10.62 -11.78 4.61
C GLY A 195 11.57 -10.87 3.82
N TRP A 196 11.70 -9.61 4.24
CA TRP A 196 12.66 -8.67 3.63
C TRP A 196 14.05 -8.78 4.25
N ARG A 197 14.14 -9.29 5.46
CA ARG A 197 15.40 -9.59 6.15
C ARG A 197 15.44 -11.03 6.65
N LEU A 198 16.64 -11.56 6.82
CA LEU A 198 16.83 -12.81 7.55
C LEU A 198 16.71 -12.56 9.06
N PRO A 199 16.17 -13.52 9.82
CA PRO A 199 16.22 -13.45 11.26
C PRO A 199 17.67 -13.50 11.75
N PRO A 200 17.96 -12.99 12.97
CA PRO A 200 19.26 -13.17 13.61
C PRO A 200 19.65 -14.64 13.70
N GLU A 201 20.97 -14.90 13.78
CA GLU A 201 21.50 -16.27 13.91
C GLU A 201 20.87 -16.99 15.11
N GLY A 202 20.34 -18.18 14.87
CA GLY A 202 19.67 -19.01 15.87
C GLY A 202 18.18 -18.71 16.08
N GLU A 203 17.63 -17.66 15.47
CA GLU A 203 16.19 -17.40 15.46
C GLU A 203 15.51 -18.03 14.22
N GLN A 204 14.26 -18.46 14.40
CA GLN A 204 13.44 -18.94 13.28
C GLN A 204 12.74 -17.78 12.56
N GLN A 205 12.48 -17.98 11.28
CA GLN A 205 11.59 -17.10 10.52
C GLN A 205 10.19 -17.14 11.13
N PHE A 206 9.51 -16.01 11.18
CA PHE A 206 8.12 -15.87 11.62
C PHE A 206 7.34 -15.05 10.59
N SER A 207 6.03 -15.28 10.54
CA SER A 207 5.14 -14.61 9.58
C SER A 207 4.68 -13.23 10.06
N SER A 208 4.12 -12.44 9.15
CA SER A 208 3.50 -11.15 9.47
C SER A 208 2.36 -11.29 10.49
N ARG A 209 1.62 -12.39 10.46
CA ARG A 209 0.55 -12.68 11.43
C ARG A 209 1.09 -13.03 12.81
N GLU A 210 2.12 -13.85 12.88
CA GLU A 210 2.80 -14.15 14.14
C GLU A 210 3.40 -12.89 14.75
N PHE A 211 3.99 -12.03 13.93
CA PHE A 211 4.50 -10.73 14.36
C PHE A 211 3.37 -9.86 14.94
N ALA A 212 2.31 -9.62 14.17
CA ALA A 212 1.19 -8.80 14.60
C ALA A 212 0.51 -9.36 15.87
N ALA A 213 0.39 -10.69 15.98
CA ALA A 213 -0.15 -11.36 17.16
C ALA A 213 0.74 -11.25 18.40
N SER A 214 2.03 -11.04 18.23
CA SER A 214 2.99 -10.89 19.35
C SER A 214 2.95 -9.50 19.99
N LEU A 215 2.37 -8.51 19.32
CA LEU A 215 2.32 -7.13 19.82
C LEU A 215 1.40 -7.02 21.05
N VAL A 216 1.83 -6.20 21.99
CA VAL A 216 1.13 -6.05 23.28
C VAL A 216 0.79 -4.58 23.56
N SER A 217 -0.31 -4.39 24.30
CA SER A 217 -0.70 -3.08 24.84
C SER A 217 -1.44 -3.24 26.16
N ASN A 218 -1.26 -2.30 27.05
CA ASN A 218 -2.09 -2.18 28.25
C ASN A 218 -3.37 -1.39 27.95
N ASN A 219 -3.34 -0.52 26.92
CA ASN A 219 -4.48 0.25 26.45
C ASN A 219 -4.26 0.61 24.99
N VAL A 220 -5.11 0.11 24.11
CA VAL A 220 -5.02 0.32 22.65
C VAL A 220 -5.59 1.68 22.22
N VAL A 221 -6.18 2.45 23.11
CA VAL A 221 -6.89 3.70 22.78
C VAL A 221 -5.90 4.82 22.51
N ASN A 222 -5.95 5.37 21.31
CA ASN A 222 -5.26 6.59 20.96
C ASN A 222 -6.05 7.82 21.48
N THR A 223 -5.44 8.58 22.35
CA THR A 223 -6.04 9.80 22.93
C THR A 223 -5.59 11.08 22.25
N THR A 224 -4.66 10.98 21.29
CA THR A 224 -4.09 12.15 20.61
C THR A 224 -4.98 12.67 19.50
N GLY A 225 -5.75 11.79 18.86
CA GLY A 225 -6.53 12.06 17.65
C GLY A 225 -5.67 12.21 16.37
N TYR A 226 -4.35 12.05 16.51
CA TYR A 226 -3.42 12.00 15.37
C TYR A 226 -3.18 10.56 14.93
N THR A 227 -2.76 10.40 13.69
CA THR A 227 -2.42 9.10 13.12
C THR A 227 -1.27 8.45 13.88
N GLU A 228 -1.48 7.25 14.37
CA GLU A 228 -0.48 6.35 14.94
C GLU A 228 -0.13 5.29 13.89
N TYR A 229 0.68 5.71 12.93
CA TYR A 229 0.97 4.89 11.76
C TYR A 229 1.70 3.59 12.14
N ARG A 230 1.12 2.44 11.74
CA ARG A 230 1.62 1.10 12.07
C ARG A 230 1.34 0.14 10.92
N SER A 231 2.38 -0.29 10.23
CA SER A 231 2.26 -1.22 9.11
C SER A 231 1.55 -2.53 9.45
N PRO A 232 1.74 -3.15 10.64
CA PRO A 232 1.03 -4.38 11.04
C PRO A 232 -0.50 -4.25 11.08
N ASN A 233 -1.05 -3.03 11.15
CA ASN A 233 -2.50 -2.83 11.03
C ASN A 233 -3.05 -3.40 9.74
N THR A 234 -2.27 -3.30 8.66
CA THR A 234 -2.66 -3.83 7.34
C THR A 234 -2.73 -5.36 7.34
N ASP A 235 -1.79 -6.02 8.01
CA ASP A 235 -1.76 -7.48 8.14
C ASP A 235 -2.95 -7.98 8.97
N ILE A 236 -3.31 -7.25 10.04
CA ILE A 236 -4.51 -7.52 10.84
C ILE A 236 -5.78 -7.42 10.00
N LEU A 237 -5.92 -6.37 9.18
CA LEU A 237 -7.09 -6.21 8.29
C LEU A 237 -7.19 -7.34 7.27
N GLY A 238 -6.07 -7.70 6.67
CA GLY A 238 -6.02 -8.84 5.75
C GLY A 238 -6.41 -10.16 6.43
N TRP A 239 -5.90 -10.40 7.64
CA TRP A 239 -6.26 -11.60 8.42
C TRP A 239 -7.74 -11.63 8.79
N ILE A 240 -8.33 -10.50 9.18
CA ILE A 240 -9.78 -10.37 9.43
C ILE A 240 -10.57 -10.70 8.16
N ALA A 241 -10.16 -10.18 6.99
CA ALA A 241 -10.83 -10.43 5.73
C ALA A 241 -10.87 -11.92 5.37
N GLU A 242 -9.76 -12.62 5.51
CA GLU A 242 -9.71 -14.07 5.28
C GLU A 242 -10.55 -14.87 6.29
N THR A 243 -10.48 -14.48 7.58
CA THR A 243 -11.26 -15.17 8.62
C THR A 243 -12.75 -14.99 8.44
N ALA A 244 -13.20 -13.80 8.05
CA ALA A 244 -14.60 -13.49 7.84
C ALA A 244 -15.20 -14.17 6.60
N THR A 245 -14.36 -14.49 5.60
CA THR A 245 -14.84 -14.96 4.30
C THR A 245 -14.44 -16.39 3.96
N GLY A 246 -13.36 -16.90 4.56
CA GLY A 246 -12.71 -18.14 4.15
C GLY A 246 -11.97 -18.05 2.81
N ARG A 247 -11.84 -16.84 2.22
CA ARG A 247 -11.13 -16.59 0.96
C ARG A 247 -9.72 -16.13 1.25
N SER A 248 -8.76 -16.47 0.37
CA SER A 248 -7.39 -15.99 0.51
C SER A 248 -7.24 -14.52 0.08
N LEU A 249 -6.27 -13.82 0.65
CA LEU A 249 -5.91 -12.46 0.22
C LEU A 249 -5.46 -12.39 -1.24
N ILE A 250 -4.91 -13.48 -1.78
CA ILE A 250 -4.52 -13.58 -3.19
C ILE A 250 -5.75 -13.49 -4.10
N GLU A 251 -6.89 -14.10 -3.72
CA GLU A 251 -8.14 -14.00 -4.50
C GLU A 251 -8.66 -12.57 -4.56
N PHE A 252 -8.66 -11.85 -3.42
CA PHE A 252 -9.03 -10.43 -3.41
C PHE A 252 -8.08 -9.59 -4.27
N LEU A 253 -6.79 -9.89 -4.21
CA LEU A 253 -5.80 -9.19 -5.01
C LEU A 253 -6.00 -9.41 -6.51
N ILE A 254 -6.30 -10.64 -6.93
CA ILE A 254 -6.61 -10.97 -8.33
C ILE A 254 -7.82 -10.13 -8.79
N GLU A 255 -8.90 -10.07 -8.01
CA GLU A 255 -10.08 -9.28 -8.34
C GLU A 255 -9.75 -7.78 -8.50
N ILE A 256 -8.91 -7.22 -7.61
CA ILE A 256 -8.46 -5.82 -7.70
C ILE A 256 -7.66 -5.60 -8.98
N ILE A 257 -6.72 -6.48 -9.30
CA ILE A 257 -5.85 -6.33 -10.47
C ILE A 257 -6.66 -6.49 -11.78
N GLU A 258 -7.59 -7.42 -11.82
CA GLU A 258 -8.51 -7.58 -12.96
C GLU A 258 -9.42 -6.37 -13.14
N ALA A 259 -9.97 -5.84 -12.05
CA ALA A 259 -10.81 -4.63 -12.07
C ALA A 259 -10.02 -3.38 -12.48
N THR A 260 -8.77 -3.29 -12.07
CA THR A 260 -7.85 -2.21 -12.46
C THR A 260 -7.54 -2.25 -13.96
N GLY A 261 -7.32 -3.44 -14.51
CA GLY A 261 -6.93 -3.63 -15.90
C GLY A 261 -5.50 -3.18 -16.18
N ILE A 262 -4.55 -3.60 -15.36
CA ILE A 262 -3.13 -3.30 -15.56
C ILE A 262 -2.60 -3.91 -16.86
N GLU A 263 -1.59 -3.29 -17.44
CA GLU A 263 -0.94 -3.75 -18.68
C GLU A 263 0.29 -4.63 -18.38
N GLY A 264 1.07 -4.23 -17.40
CA GLY A 264 2.25 -4.96 -16.94
C GLY A 264 1.92 -6.08 -15.98
N THR A 265 2.85 -6.35 -15.08
CA THR A 265 2.70 -7.31 -13.99
C THR A 265 2.68 -6.57 -12.65
N TYR A 266 1.68 -6.84 -11.83
CA TYR A 266 1.70 -6.49 -10.43
C TYR A 266 2.52 -7.54 -9.68
N HIS A 267 3.61 -7.12 -9.07
CA HIS A 267 4.39 -7.99 -8.19
C HIS A 267 4.09 -7.66 -6.74
N ILE A 268 4.00 -8.67 -5.89
CA ILE A 268 3.90 -8.49 -4.44
C ILE A 268 4.71 -9.56 -3.72
N GLY A 269 5.42 -9.14 -2.69
CA GLY A 269 6.10 -10.05 -1.80
C GLY A 269 5.14 -10.89 -0.98
N LEU A 270 5.60 -12.05 -0.58
CA LEU A 270 4.91 -12.94 0.36
C LEU A 270 5.78 -13.12 1.59
N ASP A 271 5.15 -13.31 2.75
CA ASP A 271 5.85 -13.78 3.95
C ASP A 271 6.13 -15.30 3.90
N CYS A 272 6.68 -15.87 4.96
CA CYS A 272 7.01 -17.29 5.01
C CYS A 272 5.77 -18.22 5.02
N ASP A 273 4.60 -17.71 5.34
CA ASP A 273 3.31 -18.42 5.25
C ASP A 273 2.61 -18.19 3.92
N GLY A 274 3.23 -17.41 2.99
CA GLY A 274 2.68 -17.07 1.68
C GLY A 274 1.62 -15.98 1.72
N ILE A 275 1.57 -15.18 2.76
CA ILE A 275 0.63 -14.06 2.89
C ILE A 275 1.15 -12.86 2.12
N PRO A 276 0.33 -12.24 1.24
CA PRO A 276 0.73 -11.04 0.49
C PRO A 276 1.01 -9.86 1.40
N GLN A 277 2.14 -9.20 1.16
CA GLN A 277 2.67 -8.10 1.98
C GLN A 277 2.01 -6.76 1.60
N PHE A 278 0.73 -6.59 1.91
CA PHE A 278 0.02 -5.33 1.65
C PHE A 278 0.56 -4.15 2.48
N ALA A 279 1.38 -4.41 3.49
CA ALA A 279 2.03 -3.34 4.26
C ALA A 279 3.00 -2.49 3.41
N GLY A 280 3.62 -3.07 2.35
CA GLY A 280 4.57 -2.32 1.53
C GLY A 280 5.22 -3.09 0.38
N GLY A 281 4.86 -4.36 0.19
CA GLY A 281 5.58 -5.28 -0.69
C GLY A 281 5.20 -5.26 -2.17
N ALA A 282 4.46 -4.27 -2.66
CA ALA A 282 4.00 -4.25 -4.05
C ALA A 282 4.89 -3.43 -4.99
N CYS A 283 4.90 -3.84 -6.26
CA CYS A 283 5.56 -3.14 -7.36
C CYS A 283 4.67 -3.15 -8.61
N MET A 284 4.66 -2.04 -9.33
CA MET A 284 4.05 -1.93 -10.65
C MET A 284 4.68 -0.79 -11.48
N THR A 285 4.32 -0.69 -12.76
CA THR A 285 4.73 0.44 -13.59
C THR A 285 4.00 1.73 -13.20
N ALA A 286 4.54 2.90 -13.56
CA ALA A 286 3.90 4.17 -13.25
C ALA A 286 2.52 4.31 -13.94
N ARG A 287 2.36 3.81 -15.17
CA ARG A 287 1.07 3.78 -15.85
C ARG A 287 0.06 2.85 -15.18
N ASP A 288 0.52 1.71 -14.65
CA ASP A 288 -0.35 0.78 -13.94
C ASP A 288 -0.74 1.33 -12.56
N MET A 289 0.14 2.07 -11.90
CA MET A 289 -0.23 2.78 -10.67
C MET A 289 -1.27 3.89 -10.96
N ALA A 290 -1.19 4.57 -12.11
CA ALA A 290 -2.24 5.47 -12.54
C ALA A 290 -3.57 4.72 -12.81
N ARG A 291 -3.54 3.55 -13.47
CA ARG A 291 -4.73 2.69 -13.63
C ARG A 291 -5.34 2.27 -12.29
N TYR A 292 -4.48 1.94 -11.33
CA TYR A 292 -4.89 1.60 -9.97
C TYR A 292 -5.55 2.80 -9.26
N GLY A 293 -4.97 3.99 -9.37
CA GLY A 293 -5.59 5.23 -8.90
C GLY A 293 -6.95 5.51 -9.59
N LEU A 294 -7.05 5.24 -10.91
CA LEU A 294 -8.32 5.37 -11.63
C LEU A 294 -9.42 4.42 -11.13
N LEU A 295 -9.08 3.28 -10.52
CA LEU A 295 -10.07 2.40 -9.88
C LEU A 295 -10.75 3.13 -8.71
N PHE A 296 -9.99 3.86 -7.89
CA PHE A 296 -10.53 4.70 -6.83
C PHE A 296 -11.29 5.91 -7.39
N ALA A 297 -10.76 6.59 -8.42
CA ALA A 297 -11.43 7.71 -9.07
C ALA A 297 -12.80 7.30 -9.67
N ARG A 298 -12.97 6.03 -10.03
CA ARG A 298 -14.24 5.44 -10.48
C ARG A 298 -15.07 4.84 -9.34
N ASN A 299 -14.77 5.19 -8.07
CA ASN A 299 -15.47 4.66 -6.90
C ASN A 299 -15.50 3.11 -6.84
N GLY A 300 -14.38 2.46 -7.17
CA GLY A 300 -14.24 1.02 -7.18
C GLY A 300 -14.83 0.30 -8.40
N LYS A 301 -15.36 1.03 -9.39
CA LYS A 301 -15.89 0.42 -10.61
C LYS A 301 -14.78 -0.07 -11.53
N GLY A 302 -14.68 -1.39 -11.68
CA GLY A 302 -13.71 -2.04 -12.54
C GLY A 302 -14.01 -1.89 -14.03
N ILE A 303 -13.00 -2.20 -14.86
CA ILE A 303 -13.10 -2.09 -16.33
C ILE A 303 -14.16 -3.01 -16.96
N SER A 304 -14.52 -4.08 -16.28
CA SER A 304 -15.57 -5.02 -16.70
C SER A 304 -16.98 -4.64 -16.18
N GLY A 305 -17.08 -3.50 -15.46
CA GLY A 305 -18.32 -3.01 -14.88
C GLY A 305 -18.70 -3.61 -13.53
N ASN A 306 -17.96 -4.61 -13.05
CA ASN A 306 -18.07 -5.12 -11.68
C ASN A 306 -17.47 -4.12 -10.69
N ASN A 307 -17.96 -4.07 -9.47
CA ASN A 307 -17.38 -3.28 -8.40
C ASN A 307 -16.35 -4.12 -7.62
N VAL A 308 -15.25 -3.48 -7.28
CA VAL A 308 -14.30 -3.97 -6.30
C VAL A 308 -14.25 -2.94 -5.17
N GLY A 309 -14.56 -3.37 -3.97
CA GLY A 309 -14.81 -2.46 -2.87
C GLY A 309 -16.24 -1.91 -2.88
N SER A 310 -16.46 -0.84 -2.14
CA SER A 310 -17.75 -0.16 -2.01
C SER A 310 -17.62 1.30 -2.39
N ALA A 311 -18.49 1.77 -3.30
CA ALA A 311 -18.56 3.18 -3.67
C ALA A 311 -18.92 4.06 -2.47
N GLN A 312 -19.85 3.60 -1.62
CA GLN A 312 -20.21 4.31 -0.40
C GLN A 312 -19.02 4.39 0.55
N PHE A 313 -18.28 3.31 0.74
CA PHE A 313 -17.11 3.28 1.64
C PHE A 313 -16.00 4.23 1.16
N ILE A 314 -15.76 4.31 -0.15
CA ILE A 314 -14.81 5.25 -0.74
C ILE A 314 -15.26 6.71 -0.47
N GLN A 315 -16.55 7.01 -0.61
CA GLN A 315 -17.07 8.35 -0.29
C GLN A 315 -16.97 8.66 1.23
N GLU A 316 -17.28 7.70 2.09
CA GLU A 316 -17.13 7.85 3.55
C GLU A 316 -15.68 8.05 3.95
N THR A 317 -14.74 7.40 3.26
CA THR A 317 -13.29 7.62 3.44
C THR A 317 -12.93 9.08 3.18
N ARG A 318 -13.42 9.68 2.12
CA ARG A 318 -13.21 11.11 1.80
C ARG A 318 -13.81 12.04 2.85
N ASN A 319 -14.92 11.67 3.47
CA ASN A 319 -15.58 12.48 4.50
C ASN A 319 -14.78 12.61 5.81
N GLY A 320 -13.60 11.98 5.90
CA GLY A 320 -12.59 12.25 6.92
C GLY A 320 -13.01 11.89 8.35
N ARG A 321 -13.52 10.66 8.56
CA ARG A 321 -13.84 10.15 9.91
C ARG A 321 -12.63 9.61 10.68
N GLY A 322 -11.48 9.49 10.01
CA GLY A 322 -10.28 8.89 10.55
C GLY A 322 -9.46 9.81 11.44
N THR A 323 -8.21 9.48 11.59
CA THR A 323 -7.24 10.24 12.38
C THR A 323 -6.69 11.43 11.61
N LYS A 324 -6.30 12.48 12.32
CA LYS A 324 -5.64 13.64 11.73
C LYS A 324 -4.21 13.26 11.33
N GLY A 325 -3.72 13.80 10.23
CA GLY A 325 -2.31 13.78 9.91
C GLY A 325 -1.46 14.50 10.98
N THR A 326 -0.16 14.52 10.80
CA THR A 326 0.72 15.31 11.66
C THR A 326 0.35 16.79 11.59
N LYS A 327 0.83 17.60 12.55
CA LYS A 327 0.51 19.05 12.61
C LYS A 327 0.91 19.81 11.34
N SER A 328 1.87 19.27 10.57
CA SER A 328 2.34 19.84 9.30
C SER A 328 1.57 19.35 8.07
N GLN A 329 0.67 18.37 8.20
CA GLN A 329 -0.06 17.77 7.09
C GLN A 329 -1.48 18.31 6.97
N SER A 330 -1.90 18.68 5.76
CA SER A 330 -3.24 19.15 5.43
C SER A 330 -4.26 18.01 5.23
N TYR A 331 -3.86 16.76 5.38
CA TYR A 331 -4.68 15.56 5.20
C TYR A 331 -4.63 14.65 6.43
N GLY A 332 -5.60 13.76 6.54
CA GLY A 332 -5.69 12.74 7.58
C GLY A 332 -5.58 11.33 7.02
N TYR A 333 -5.69 10.34 7.90
CA TYR A 333 -5.74 8.92 7.57
C TYR A 333 -7.13 8.36 7.83
N SER A 334 -7.75 7.78 6.83
CA SER A 334 -9.09 7.21 6.93
C SER A 334 -9.20 5.95 6.07
N ASN A 335 -9.71 4.87 6.66
CA ASN A 335 -9.98 3.62 5.96
C ASN A 335 -8.82 3.14 5.06
N ALA A 336 -7.62 3.03 5.63
CA ALA A 336 -6.39 2.60 4.98
C ALA A 336 -5.91 3.52 3.83
N THR A 337 -6.31 4.79 3.82
CA THR A 337 -5.85 5.80 2.85
C THR A 337 -5.60 7.16 3.50
N PHE A 338 -4.80 8.00 2.85
CA PHE A 338 -4.76 9.44 3.13
C PHE A 338 -5.90 10.14 2.40
N THR A 339 -6.44 11.20 3.01
CA THR A 339 -7.45 12.06 2.39
C THR A 339 -7.47 13.45 3.02
N ASN A 340 -7.78 14.46 2.22
CA ASN A 340 -8.07 15.83 2.68
C ASN A 340 -9.57 16.18 2.54
N GLY A 341 -10.42 15.19 2.28
CA GLY A 341 -11.86 15.39 2.04
C GLY A 341 -12.22 15.45 0.55
N ARG A 342 -11.29 15.74 -0.32
CA ARG A 342 -11.48 15.78 -1.77
C ARG A 342 -10.93 14.56 -2.46
N TRP A 343 -9.62 14.38 -2.41
CA TRP A 343 -8.92 13.23 -2.96
C TRP A 343 -8.71 12.14 -1.90
N LEU A 344 -8.42 10.97 -2.36
CA LEU A 344 -7.91 9.87 -1.54
C LEU A 344 -6.69 9.24 -2.22
N GLY A 345 -5.83 8.66 -1.43
CA GLY A 345 -4.59 8.07 -1.95
C GLY A 345 -3.69 7.55 -0.86
N HIS A 346 -2.42 7.38 -1.16
CA HIS A 346 -1.44 6.97 -0.18
C HIS A 346 -0.03 7.41 -0.58
N GLY A 347 0.81 7.67 0.41
CA GLY A 347 2.25 7.85 0.25
C GLY A 347 3.01 6.56 0.56
N GLY A 348 4.22 6.42 0.02
CA GLY A 348 5.12 5.31 0.28
C GLY A 348 6.52 5.79 0.67
N TYR A 349 7.18 5.01 1.53
CA TYR A 349 8.56 5.25 1.94
C TYR A 349 9.46 5.49 0.71
N GLY A 350 10.35 6.49 0.79
CA GLY A 350 11.18 6.90 -0.33
C GLY A 350 10.50 7.89 -1.29
N GLY A 351 9.27 8.35 -0.99
CA GLY A 351 8.61 9.43 -1.73
C GLY A 351 7.70 8.99 -2.87
N GLN A 352 7.09 7.83 -2.75
CA GLN A 352 6.06 7.36 -3.67
C GLN A 352 4.71 8.00 -3.34
N PHE A 353 3.91 8.37 -4.35
CA PHE A 353 2.55 8.89 -4.14
C PHE A 353 1.58 8.39 -5.22
N MET A 354 0.38 8.04 -4.79
CA MET A 354 -0.77 7.83 -5.65
C MET A 354 -1.94 8.62 -5.06
N LEU A 355 -2.54 9.50 -5.86
CA LEU A 355 -3.77 10.22 -5.53
C LEU A 355 -4.84 9.96 -6.58
N ALA A 356 -6.09 9.90 -6.12
CA ALA A 356 -7.27 9.76 -6.95
C ALA A 356 -8.33 10.78 -6.54
N ASP A 357 -8.86 11.50 -7.50
CA ASP A 357 -9.98 12.42 -7.30
C ASP A 357 -11.24 11.92 -8.04
N PRO A 358 -12.23 11.36 -7.31
CA PRO A 358 -13.46 10.87 -7.91
C PRO A 358 -14.31 11.97 -8.58
N ASP A 359 -14.19 13.22 -8.16
CA ASP A 359 -15.02 14.31 -8.69
C ASP A 359 -14.61 14.71 -10.11
N THR A 360 -13.31 14.62 -10.42
CA THR A 360 -12.79 14.90 -11.77
C THR A 360 -12.44 13.66 -12.57
N GLY A 361 -12.52 12.46 -11.97
CA GLY A 361 -12.06 11.21 -12.58
C GLY A 361 -10.53 11.14 -12.79
N THR A 362 -9.76 11.93 -12.02
CA THR A 362 -8.31 12.06 -12.19
C THR A 362 -7.55 11.16 -11.24
N ALA A 363 -6.49 10.52 -11.74
CA ALA A 363 -5.50 9.82 -10.94
C ALA A 363 -4.10 10.31 -11.26
N ILE A 364 -3.27 10.44 -10.23
CA ILE A 364 -1.87 10.86 -10.34
C ILE A 364 -1.01 9.78 -9.68
N SER A 365 -0.04 9.27 -10.41
CA SER A 365 1.01 8.40 -9.89
C SER A 365 2.35 9.11 -9.95
N PHE A 366 3.12 9.00 -8.87
CA PHE A 366 4.42 9.61 -8.75
C PHE A 366 5.39 8.64 -8.08
N PHE A 367 6.49 8.37 -8.76
CA PHE A 367 7.57 7.58 -8.24
C PHE A 367 8.82 8.42 -8.09
N SER A 368 9.42 8.32 -6.91
CA SER A 368 10.70 8.91 -6.61
C SER A 368 11.46 8.03 -5.62
N VAL A 369 12.73 8.34 -5.38
CA VAL A 369 13.52 7.69 -4.35
C VAL A 369 14.35 8.74 -3.63
N LEU A 370 13.90 9.13 -2.45
CA LEU A 370 14.68 9.98 -1.56
C LEU A 370 15.86 9.18 -1.01
N GLU A 371 17.06 9.66 -1.28
CA GLU A 371 18.33 9.02 -0.90
C GLU A 371 18.96 9.66 0.34
N ASP A 372 18.18 10.42 1.11
CA ASP A 372 18.57 10.91 2.42
C ASP A 372 18.49 9.80 3.49
N GLN A 373 18.99 10.09 4.68
CA GLN A 373 19.04 9.11 5.75
C GLN A 373 17.68 8.54 6.11
N HIS A 374 16.63 9.38 6.11
CA HIS A 374 15.27 9.02 6.55
C HIS A 374 14.36 8.57 5.41
N ALA A 375 14.73 8.79 4.13
CA ALA A 375 13.88 8.63 2.97
C ALA A 375 12.55 9.39 3.08
N PHE A 376 12.53 10.45 3.87
CA PHE A 376 11.36 11.23 4.22
C PHE A 376 11.79 12.63 4.68
N THR A 377 11.23 13.68 4.10
CA THR A 377 11.43 15.07 4.55
C THR A 377 10.08 15.73 4.78
N ASP A 378 9.94 16.48 5.84
CA ASP A 378 8.68 17.13 6.23
C ASP A 378 8.12 18.05 5.15
N ASP A 379 8.99 18.74 4.41
CA ASP A 379 8.58 19.68 3.35
C ASP A 379 8.22 18.98 2.03
N TYR A 380 8.69 17.76 1.83
CA TYR A 380 8.50 17.02 0.58
C TYR A 380 7.05 16.61 0.33
N ILE A 381 6.36 16.16 1.37
CA ILE A 381 4.98 15.69 1.25
C ILE A 381 4.02 16.84 0.89
N PRO A 382 4.04 17.99 1.60
CA PRO A 382 3.26 19.16 1.19
C PRO A 382 3.55 19.58 -0.26
N GLU A 383 4.82 19.66 -0.64
CA GLU A 383 5.21 20.04 -2.00
C GLU A 383 4.56 19.16 -3.08
N ILE A 384 4.59 17.82 -2.88
CA ILE A 384 4.01 16.87 -3.82
C ILE A 384 2.48 16.94 -3.81
N THR A 385 1.85 16.98 -2.64
CA THR A 385 0.39 16.98 -2.52
C THR A 385 -0.22 18.28 -3.03
N GLU A 386 0.37 19.43 -2.75
CA GLU A 386 -0.05 20.73 -3.28
C GLU A 386 0.04 20.77 -4.81
N CYS A 387 1.17 20.31 -5.37
CA CYS A 387 1.30 20.20 -6.83
C CYS A 387 0.21 19.31 -7.45
N PHE A 388 -0.17 18.22 -6.80
CA PHE A 388 -1.24 17.36 -7.29
C PHE A 388 -2.62 18.02 -7.17
N GLU A 389 -2.88 18.76 -6.11
CA GLU A 389 -4.11 19.56 -5.97
C GLU A 389 -4.24 20.60 -7.05
N ASP A 390 -3.16 21.30 -7.40
CA ASP A 390 -3.11 22.26 -8.49
C ASP A 390 -3.40 21.61 -9.84
N ILE A 391 -2.86 20.43 -10.10
CA ILE A 391 -3.18 19.66 -11.32
C ILE A 391 -4.67 19.28 -11.35
N ILE A 392 -5.22 18.77 -10.25
CA ILE A 392 -6.64 18.40 -10.16
C ILE A 392 -7.52 19.64 -10.38
N GLN A 393 -7.09 20.80 -9.88
CA GLN A 393 -7.84 22.05 -10.03
C GLN A 393 -8.00 22.48 -11.51
N LEU A 394 -7.07 22.11 -12.40
CA LEU A 394 -7.22 22.36 -13.85
C LEU A 394 -8.48 21.72 -14.45
N TYR A 395 -9.03 20.69 -13.81
CA TYR A 395 -10.14 19.87 -14.30
C TYR A 395 -11.42 20.00 -13.46
N SER A 396 -11.41 20.81 -12.38
CA SER A 396 -12.54 20.95 -11.46
C SER A 396 -13.65 21.86 -11.94
N ASN A 397 -13.40 22.71 -12.93
CA ASN A 397 -14.30 23.75 -13.41
C ASN A 397 -14.87 23.48 -14.81
N ASN A 398 -14.83 22.23 -15.28
CA ASN A 398 -15.37 21.85 -16.60
C ASN A 398 -16.68 21.10 -16.49
#